data_362ac2d3608bf72d78bd8eef4e87c233
#
_entry.id   362ac2d3608bf72d78bd8eef4e87c233
#
_cell.length_a   1.000
_cell.length_b   1.000
_cell.length_c   1.000
_cell.angle_alpha   90.00
_cell.angle_beta   90.00
_cell.angle_gamma   90.00
#
_symmetry.space_group_name_H-M   'P 1'
#
loop_
_entity.id
_entity.type
_entity.pdbx_description
1 polymer ?
#
loop_
_entity_poly.entity_id
_entity_poly.type
_entity_poly.pdbx_seq_one_letter_code
_entity_poly.pdbx_strand_id
1 'polypeptide(L)'
;MSHGQRSRRGGPTAAAGRRLTPFDIEAHRGGRALRPENTLPSFANALSMGVDTLELDMGVTRDGVVVVSHERGLNPDLTRAPDGRWIATEIPLVDLTLAEVRQYDVGQIRPGSAYAARFPDQLAVPGTRIPALAEVFDLVRRSGDRRVRLNIETKIDPAHPEESRDPQQFVAAVLDLLRREQFADRVMIQSFDWRTLLLVQKQAPTIPTVYLTQQGSPDATIYRDKPSTWTAGFDPQDHGGSVPRTVKAAGGAIWSPDYRDVDARSIAEAHQLGLPVVVWTVNLPEDMARLIDMGADGIISDRPDLLRAAAANKGIPLPPPAPVSP
;
A
#
# COMPACT_ATOMS: atom_id res chain seq x y z
N MET A 1 -19.21 57.02 -28.58
CA MET A 1 -18.30 55.86 -28.67
C MET A 1 -18.31 55.17 -27.32
N SER A 2 -19.08 54.09 -27.22
CA SER A 2 -19.28 53.37 -25.96
C SER A 2 -18.43 52.10 -25.98
N HIS A 3 -17.49 51.99 -25.05
CA HIS A 3 -16.66 50.80 -24.89
C HIS A 3 -17.37 49.80 -23.95
N GLY A 4 -17.92 48.73 -24.52
CA GLY A 4 -18.50 47.65 -23.78
C GLY A 4 -17.42 46.77 -23.14
N GLN A 5 -17.36 46.77 -21.81
CA GLN A 5 -16.59 45.78 -21.03
C GLN A 5 -17.27 44.41 -21.13
N ARG A 6 -16.61 43.45 -21.75
CA ARG A 6 -16.99 42.03 -21.69
C ARG A 6 -16.53 41.44 -20.35
N SER A 7 -17.49 41.19 -19.48
CA SER A 7 -17.26 40.38 -18.26
C SER A 7 -16.93 38.94 -18.66
N ARG A 8 -15.74 38.48 -18.31
CA ARG A 8 -15.39 37.04 -18.37
C ARG A 8 -16.20 36.33 -17.30
N ARG A 9 -17.21 35.60 -17.72
CA ARG A 9 -17.87 34.61 -16.83
C ARG A 9 -16.86 33.54 -16.51
N GLY A 10 -16.46 33.43 -15.22
CA GLY A 10 -15.75 32.28 -14.69
C GLY A 10 -16.61 31.03 -14.92
N GLY A 11 -16.04 30.04 -15.59
CA GLY A 11 -16.67 28.73 -15.70
C GLY A 11 -16.88 28.11 -14.30
N PRO A 12 -17.83 27.20 -14.15
CA PRO A 12 -18.08 26.55 -12.89
C PRO A 12 -16.80 25.78 -12.47
N THR A 13 -16.23 26.13 -11.31
CA THR A 13 -15.26 25.29 -10.61
C THR A 13 -15.95 23.95 -10.38
N ALA A 14 -15.40 22.87 -10.93
CA ALA A 14 -15.89 21.53 -10.65
C ALA A 14 -15.95 21.36 -9.13
N ALA A 15 -17.14 21.07 -8.60
CA ALA A 15 -17.30 20.79 -7.19
C ALA A 15 -16.43 19.58 -6.85
N ALA A 16 -15.60 19.70 -5.81
CA ALA A 16 -14.80 18.58 -5.32
C ALA A 16 -15.70 17.36 -5.06
N GLY A 17 -15.29 16.19 -5.52
CA GLY A 17 -16.03 14.95 -5.31
C GLY A 17 -16.25 14.70 -3.81
N ARG A 18 -17.43 14.20 -3.42
CA ARG A 18 -17.75 13.93 -2.03
C ARG A 18 -17.10 12.61 -1.63
N ARG A 19 -16.21 12.63 -0.63
CA ARG A 19 -15.60 11.43 -0.02
C ARG A 19 -16.59 10.68 0.87
N LEU A 20 -16.39 9.38 1.00
CA LEU A 20 -17.16 8.53 1.95
C LEU A 20 -16.54 8.52 3.34
N THR A 21 -15.22 8.71 3.45
CA THR A 21 -14.46 8.67 4.70
C THR A 21 -13.63 9.94 4.86
N PRO A 22 -13.10 10.25 6.05
CA PRO A 22 -11.99 11.17 6.19
C PRO A 22 -10.85 10.75 5.26
N PHE A 23 -10.11 11.73 4.70
CA PHE A 23 -9.03 11.45 3.76
C PHE A 23 -7.89 10.71 4.46
N ASP A 24 -7.40 9.64 3.85
CA ASP A 24 -6.36 8.76 4.37
C ASP A 24 -5.01 9.08 3.71
N ILE A 25 -4.05 9.51 4.53
CA ILE A 25 -2.66 9.76 4.12
C ILE A 25 -1.87 8.49 4.41
N GLU A 26 -1.58 7.69 3.37
CA GLU A 26 -0.86 6.42 3.52
C GLU A 26 0.60 6.53 3.07
N ALA A 27 1.53 6.12 3.95
CA ALA A 27 2.95 6.08 3.64
C ALA A 27 3.33 4.72 3.01
N HIS A 28 3.50 4.69 1.68
CA HIS A 28 3.85 3.50 0.90
C HIS A 28 5.19 2.92 1.35
N ARG A 29 5.16 1.70 1.89
CA ARG A 29 6.33 1.01 2.49
C ARG A 29 7.06 1.88 3.52
N GLY A 30 6.29 2.72 4.26
CA GLY A 30 6.83 3.69 5.20
C GLY A 30 7.36 4.98 4.58
N GLY A 31 7.12 5.25 3.28
CA GLY A 31 7.63 6.43 2.55
C GLY A 31 9.00 6.16 1.93
N ARG A 32 9.05 5.16 1.04
CA ARG A 32 10.30 4.63 0.47
C ARG A 32 11.14 5.63 -0.32
N ALA A 33 10.58 6.75 -0.76
CA ALA A 33 11.40 7.79 -1.39
C ALA A 33 12.29 8.55 -0.39
N LEU A 34 12.06 8.39 0.92
CA LEU A 34 12.76 9.13 1.99
C LEU A 34 13.66 8.25 2.85
N ARG A 35 13.28 6.99 3.08
CA ARG A 35 14.00 6.00 3.91
C ARG A 35 13.90 4.61 3.28
N PRO A 36 14.80 3.67 3.63
CA PRO A 36 14.76 2.31 3.12
C PRO A 36 13.40 1.66 3.35
N GLU A 37 12.77 1.17 2.28
CA GLU A 37 11.41 0.65 2.27
C GLU A 37 11.19 -0.52 3.24
N ASN A 38 9.97 -0.61 3.79
CA ASN A 38 9.56 -1.75 4.60
C ASN A 38 10.48 -2.02 5.81
N THR A 39 11.02 -0.96 6.43
CA THR A 39 11.95 -1.03 7.55
C THR A 39 11.46 -0.21 8.74
N LEU A 40 11.94 -0.52 9.94
CA LEU A 40 11.61 0.28 11.13
C LEU A 40 12.01 1.75 10.97
N PRO A 41 13.18 2.11 10.40
CA PRO A 41 13.51 3.51 10.10
C PRO A 41 12.52 4.22 9.19
N SER A 42 11.96 3.56 8.15
CA SER A 42 10.95 4.19 7.28
C SER A 42 9.64 4.43 8.02
N PHE A 43 9.17 3.45 8.78
CA PHE A 43 7.94 3.58 9.57
C PHE A 43 8.07 4.62 10.68
N ALA A 44 9.22 4.68 11.38
CA ALA A 44 9.49 5.71 12.38
C ALA A 44 9.51 7.11 11.75
N ASN A 45 10.08 7.25 10.54
CA ASN A 45 10.06 8.51 9.80
C ASN A 45 8.64 8.92 9.41
N ALA A 46 7.82 7.99 8.91
CA ALA A 46 6.42 8.25 8.57
C ALA A 46 5.60 8.68 9.81
N LEU A 47 5.76 7.99 10.93
CA LEU A 47 5.15 8.35 12.21
C LEU A 47 5.57 9.73 12.68
N SER A 48 6.86 10.09 12.53
CA SER A 48 7.37 11.39 12.91
C SER A 48 6.83 12.55 12.05
N MET A 49 6.43 12.27 10.81
CA MET A 49 5.73 13.23 9.96
C MET A 49 4.24 13.34 10.32
N GLY A 50 3.64 12.28 10.84
CA GLY A 50 2.21 12.14 11.07
C GLY A 50 1.48 11.69 9.81
N VAL A 51 1.16 10.41 9.75
CA VAL A 51 0.34 9.78 8.70
C VAL A 51 -0.86 9.09 9.34
N ASP A 52 -1.91 8.85 8.56
CA ASP A 52 -3.09 8.11 9.04
C ASP A 52 -2.82 6.61 8.99
N THR A 53 -2.08 6.16 7.98
CA THR A 53 -1.85 4.74 7.73
C THR A 53 -0.40 4.49 7.30
N LEU A 54 0.23 3.49 7.91
CA LEU A 54 1.45 2.88 7.40
C LEU A 54 1.04 1.79 6.41
N GLU A 55 1.42 1.95 5.17
CA GLU A 55 1.28 0.88 4.19
C GLU A 55 2.57 0.07 4.16
N LEU A 56 2.43 -1.25 4.06
CA LEU A 56 3.55 -2.20 4.08
C LEU A 56 3.18 -3.55 3.47
N ASP A 57 4.19 -4.30 3.10
CA ASP A 57 4.09 -5.59 2.45
C ASP A 57 4.58 -6.71 3.38
N MET A 58 4.00 -7.90 3.28
CA MET A 58 4.43 -9.03 4.10
C MET A 58 4.71 -10.28 3.29
N GLY A 59 5.70 -11.02 3.76
CA GLY A 59 6.04 -12.38 3.35
C GLY A 59 6.07 -13.30 4.56
N VAL A 60 6.18 -14.61 4.31
CA VAL A 60 6.28 -15.62 5.37
C VAL A 60 7.53 -16.47 5.15
N THR A 61 8.38 -16.52 6.15
CA THR A 61 9.64 -17.29 6.14
C THR A 61 9.41 -18.80 6.20
N ARG A 62 10.50 -19.58 5.99
CA ARG A 62 10.50 -21.05 6.11
C ARG A 62 10.03 -21.53 7.48
N ASP A 63 10.38 -20.84 8.54
CA ASP A 63 9.97 -21.15 9.92
C ASP A 63 8.62 -20.51 10.32
N GLY A 64 7.87 -19.95 9.35
CA GLY A 64 6.51 -19.47 9.54
C GLY A 64 6.38 -18.07 10.17
N VAL A 65 7.46 -17.30 10.21
CA VAL A 65 7.42 -15.94 10.75
C VAL A 65 6.97 -14.95 9.65
N VAL A 66 6.02 -14.10 9.99
CA VAL A 66 5.59 -12.99 9.09
C VAL A 66 6.63 -11.88 9.17
N VAL A 67 7.24 -11.57 8.04
CA VAL A 67 8.25 -10.51 7.87
C VAL A 67 7.76 -9.43 6.91
N VAL A 68 8.39 -8.25 6.96
CA VAL A 68 7.98 -7.12 6.14
C VAL A 68 8.90 -6.98 4.93
N SER A 69 8.39 -7.33 3.74
CA SER A 69 9.13 -7.30 2.48
C SER A 69 8.17 -7.21 1.29
N HIS A 70 8.51 -6.39 0.31
CA HIS A 70 7.70 -6.27 -0.91
C HIS A 70 7.88 -7.45 -1.86
N GLU A 71 9.13 -7.79 -2.12
CA GLU A 71 9.41 -8.94 -2.96
C GLU A 71 9.20 -10.24 -2.17
N ARG A 72 8.83 -11.31 -2.85
CA ARG A 72 8.70 -12.64 -2.25
C ARG A 72 10.04 -13.25 -1.86
N GLY A 73 11.13 -12.58 -2.23
CA GLY A 73 12.50 -12.88 -1.87
C GLY A 73 13.32 -11.64 -1.55
N LEU A 74 14.58 -11.84 -1.18
CA LEU A 74 15.56 -10.77 -0.95
C LEU A 74 15.92 -10.14 -2.31
N ASN A 75 15.63 -8.85 -2.49
CA ASN A 75 15.84 -8.12 -3.73
C ASN A 75 17.33 -7.75 -3.91
N PRO A 76 17.99 -8.08 -5.05
CA PRO A 76 19.40 -7.76 -5.31
C PRO A 76 19.73 -6.26 -5.32
N ASP A 77 18.77 -5.40 -5.61
CA ASP A 77 18.97 -3.95 -5.58
C ASP A 77 18.85 -3.34 -4.18
N LEU A 78 18.34 -4.10 -3.22
CA LEU A 78 18.08 -3.64 -1.84
C LEU A 78 18.89 -4.40 -0.79
N THR A 79 19.59 -5.49 -1.15
CA THR A 79 20.08 -6.45 -0.14
C THR A 79 21.59 -6.66 -0.25
N ARG A 80 22.27 -6.45 0.88
CA ARG A 80 23.66 -6.82 1.07
C ARG A 80 23.78 -8.06 1.96
N ALA A 81 24.65 -8.98 1.55
CA ALA A 81 25.00 -10.16 2.31
C ALA A 81 25.83 -9.81 3.57
N PRO A 82 26.03 -10.76 4.52
CA PRO A 82 26.82 -10.53 5.72
C PRO A 82 28.27 -10.08 5.48
N ASP A 83 28.83 -10.43 4.33
CA ASP A 83 30.18 -9.99 3.90
C ASP A 83 30.19 -8.59 3.28
N GLY A 84 29.06 -7.89 3.24
CA GLY A 84 28.90 -6.53 2.73
C GLY A 84 28.70 -6.44 1.21
N ARG A 85 28.76 -7.56 0.46
CA ARG A 85 28.53 -7.58 -0.99
C ARG A 85 27.03 -7.59 -1.29
N TRP A 86 26.66 -6.99 -2.42
CA TRP A 86 25.30 -7.09 -2.97
C TRP A 86 25.03 -8.53 -3.40
N ILE A 87 23.86 -9.07 -3.07
CA ILE A 87 23.45 -10.39 -3.56
C ILE A 87 23.27 -10.31 -5.09
N ALA A 88 23.55 -11.41 -5.78
CA ALA A 88 23.52 -11.44 -7.25
C ALA A 88 22.13 -11.78 -7.81
N THR A 89 21.37 -12.60 -7.06
CA THR A 89 20.04 -13.09 -7.46
C THR A 89 19.12 -13.03 -6.27
N GLU A 90 17.83 -12.98 -6.55
CA GLU A 90 16.80 -13.07 -5.53
C GLU A 90 16.89 -14.39 -4.74
N ILE A 91 16.64 -14.33 -3.44
CA ILE A 91 16.61 -15.49 -2.55
C ILE A 91 15.21 -15.55 -1.93
N PRO A 92 14.40 -16.58 -2.23
CA PRO A 92 13.02 -16.65 -1.74
C PRO A 92 12.93 -16.66 -0.21
N LEU A 93 12.00 -15.87 0.35
CA LEU A 93 11.77 -15.83 1.81
C LEU A 93 11.33 -17.18 2.36
N VAL A 94 10.60 -17.97 1.57
CA VAL A 94 10.13 -19.31 1.95
C VAL A 94 11.29 -20.30 2.16
N ASP A 95 12.48 -20.00 1.65
CA ASP A 95 13.69 -20.81 1.80
C ASP A 95 14.55 -20.39 3.00
N LEU A 96 14.22 -19.27 3.64
CA LEU A 96 14.99 -18.68 4.73
C LEU A 96 14.20 -18.69 6.05
N THR A 97 14.88 -18.99 7.16
CA THR A 97 14.37 -18.70 8.50
C THR A 97 14.49 -17.22 8.83
N LEU A 98 13.77 -16.72 9.83
CA LEU A 98 13.93 -15.34 10.31
C LEU A 98 15.39 -15.06 10.71
N ALA A 99 16.08 -16.02 11.36
CA ALA A 99 17.47 -15.86 11.77
C ALA A 99 18.40 -15.67 10.56
N GLU A 100 18.15 -16.36 9.44
CA GLU A 100 18.89 -16.21 8.19
C GLU A 100 18.56 -14.87 7.53
N VAL A 101 17.27 -14.48 7.41
CA VAL A 101 16.84 -13.20 6.86
C VAL A 101 17.51 -12.01 7.59
N ARG A 102 17.63 -12.08 8.90
CA ARG A 102 18.25 -11.04 9.73
C ARG A 102 19.75 -10.88 9.56
N GLN A 103 20.41 -11.73 8.81
CA GLN A 103 21.84 -11.55 8.48
C GLN A 103 22.05 -10.51 7.39
N TYR A 104 21.05 -10.26 6.56
CA TYR A 104 21.14 -9.34 5.42
C TYR A 104 20.83 -7.90 5.81
N ASP A 105 21.56 -6.96 5.17
CA ASP A 105 21.37 -5.51 5.35
C ASP A 105 20.55 -4.97 4.17
N VAL A 106 19.41 -4.34 4.49
CA VAL A 106 18.47 -3.73 3.53
C VAL A 106 18.38 -2.21 3.70
N GLY A 107 19.34 -1.62 4.38
CA GLY A 107 19.32 -0.19 4.74
C GLY A 107 19.80 0.75 3.64
N GLN A 108 20.01 0.28 2.41
CA GLN A 108 20.47 1.10 1.31
C GLN A 108 20.05 0.50 -0.03
N ILE A 109 19.67 1.34 -0.98
CA ILE A 109 19.50 0.92 -2.37
C ILE A 109 20.89 0.76 -3.00
N ARG A 110 21.06 -0.27 -3.85
CA ARG A 110 22.31 -0.52 -4.59
C ARG A 110 22.65 0.68 -5.47
N PRO A 111 23.80 1.35 -5.26
CA PRO A 111 24.19 2.50 -6.06
C PRO A 111 24.31 2.15 -7.55
N GLY A 112 23.83 3.04 -8.42
CA GLY A 112 23.86 2.85 -9.86
C GLY A 112 22.82 1.89 -10.44
N SER A 113 21.97 1.29 -9.61
CA SER A 113 20.83 0.51 -10.09
C SER A 113 19.73 1.41 -10.68
N ALA A 114 18.89 0.85 -11.56
CA ALA A 114 17.70 1.53 -12.05
C ALA A 114 16.74 1.86 -10.91
N TYR A 115 16.73 1.05 -9.85
CA TYR A 115 15.93 1.30 -8.65
C TYR A 115 16.42 2.55 -7.91
N ALA A 116 17.74 2.74 -7.73
CA ALA A 116 18.31 3.93 -7.10
C ALA A 116 17.95 5.23 -7.84
N ALA A 117 17.93 5.17 -9.18
CA ALA A 117 17.56 6.32 -10.00
C ALA A 117 16.11 6.79 -9.77
N ARG A 118 15.22 5.93 -9.28
CA ARG A 118 13.82 6.27 -8.96
C ARG A 118 13.67 7.01 -7.64
N PHE A 119 14.61 6.84 -6.72
CA PHE A 119 14.54 7.36 -5.34
C PHE A 119 15.81 8.11 -4.95
N PRO A 120 16.17 9.21 -5.66
CA PRO A 120 17.41 9.95 -5.42
C PRO A 120 17.46 10.62 -4.04
N ASP A 121 16.31 10.90 -3.43
CA ASP A 121 16.20 11.56 -2.12
C ASP A 121 16.21 10.58 -0.94
N GLN A 122 16.25 9.28 -1.20
CA GLN A 122 16.24 8.29 -0.13
C GLN A 122 17.55 8.34 0.68
N LEU A 123 17.44 8.60 1.97
CA LEU A 123 18.58 8.57 2.90
C LEU A 123 18.79 7.14 3.39
N ALA A 124 19.95 6.59 3.11
CA ALA A 124 20.35 5.26 3.57
C ALA A 124 20.46 5.21 5.11
N VAL A 125 20.16 4.04 5.65
CA VAL A 125 20.34 3.68 7.07
C VAL A 125 21.06 2.32 7.13
N PRO A 126 22.38 2.26 6.84
CA PRO A 126 23.14 1.02 6.77
C PRO A 126 23.03 0.21 8.08
N GLY A 127 23.01 -1.12 7.96
CA GLY A 127 22.84 -2.03 9.09
C GLY A 127 21.37 -2.35 9.41
N THR A 128 20.42 -1.79 8.65
CA THR A 128 19.00 -2.08 8.82
C THR A 128 18.67 -3.48 8.37
N ARG A 129 17.81 -4.17 9.13
CA ARG A 129 17.36 -5.54 8.86
C ARG A 129 15.91 -5.55 8.43
N ILE A 130 15.49 -6.60 7.71
CA ILE A 130 14.08 -6.87 7.46
C ILE A 130 13.41 -7.15 8.81
N PRO A 131 12.39 -6.38 9.21
CA PRO A 131 11.72 -6.59 10.48
C PRO A 131 10.71 -7.74 10.38
N ALA A 132 10.49 -8.44 11.49
CA ALA A 132 9.26 -9.19 11.66
C ALA A 132 8.09 -8.22 11.83
N LEU A 133 6.89 -8.59 11.36
CA LEU A 133 5.71 -7.71 11.47
C LEU A 133 5.38 -7.34 12.92
N ALA A 134 5.65 -8.22 13.88
CA ALA A 134 5.51 -7.93 15.31
C ALA A 134 6.37 -6.74 15.77
N GLU A 135 7.56 -6.53 15.19
CA GLU A 135 8.43 -5.41 15.53
C GLU A 135 7.84 -4.07 15.02
N VAL A 136 7.10 -4.10 13.92
CA VAL A 136 6.36 -2.92 13.45
C VAL A 136 5.20 -2.59 14.40
N PHE A 137 4.49 -3.59 14.91
CA PHE A 137 3.45 -3.38 15.93
C PHE A 137 4.03 -2.75 17.20
N ASP A 138 5.19 -3.22 17.65
CA ASP A 138 5.89 -2.65 18.80
C ASP A 138 6.34 -1.21 18.56
N LEU A 139 6.84 -0.91 17.37
CA LEU A 139 7.18 0.46 16.98
C LEU A 139 5.95 1.37 17.08
N VAL A 140 4.82 0.94 16.53
CA VAL A 140 3.57 1.69 16.57
C VAL A 140 3.05 1.87 18.00
N ARG A 141 3.17 0.85 18.87
CA ARG A 141 2.82 0.97 20.30
C ARG A 141 3.71 1.99 21.01
N ARG A 142 5.02 1.94 20.76
CA ARG A 142 6.00 2.86 21.37
C ARG A 142 5.81 4.31 20.92
N SER A 143 5.27 4.55 19.72
CA SER A 143 4.94 5.91 19.26
C SER A 143 3.84 6.59 20.08
N GLY A 144 3.04 5.81 20.81
CA GLY A 144 1.90 6.29 21.59
C GLY A 144 0.70 6.72 20.73
N ASP A 145 0.82 6.71 19.41
CA ASP A 145 -0.31 7.02 18.54
C ASP A 145 -1.30 5.85 18.49
N ARG A 146 -2.52 6.11 18.93
CA ARG A 146 -3.62 5.12 18.94
C ARG A 146 -4.49 5.17 17.69
N ARG A 147 -4.24 6.10 16.77
CA ARG A 147 -5.04 6.32 15.56
C ARG A 147 -4.42 5.73 14.32
N VAL A 148 -3.08 5.72 14.22
CA VAL A 148 -2.39 5.20 13.05
C VAL A 148 -2.78 3.75 12.80
N ARG A 149 -3.12 3.45 11.56
CA ARG A 149 -3.50 2.11 11.09
C ARG A 149 -2.38 1.51 10.24
N LEU A 150 -2.50 0.23 9.97
CA LEU A 150 -1.63 -0.47 9.04
C LEU A 150 -2.47 -1.04 7.90
N ASN A 151 -2.06 -0.77 6.67
CA ASN A 151 -2.58 -1.38 5.46
C ASN A 151 -1.53 -2.38 4.96
N ILE A 152 -1.80 -3.69 5.12
CA ILE A 152 -0.77 -4.73 5.01
C ILE A 152 -1.07 -5.64 3.81
N GLU A 153 -0.17 -5.65 2.82
CA GLU A 153 -0.33 -6.45 1.61
C GLU A 153 0.17 -7.88 1.79
N THR A 154 -0.65 -8.85 1.39
CA THR A 154 -0.21 -10.25 1.21
C THR A 154 0.51 -10.40 -0.12
N LYS A 155 1.83 -10.58 -0.10
CA LYS A 155 2.66 -10.73 -1.31
C LYS A 155 2.70 -12.18 -1.78
N ILE A 156 1.66 -12.57 -2.53
CA ILE A 156 1.61 -13.86 -3.21
C ILE A 156 1.24 -13.66 -4.69
N ASP A 157 1.61 -14.62 -5.51
CA ASP A 157 1.40 -14.58 -6.95
C ASP A 157 0.78 -15.90 -7.43
N PRO A 158 -0.40 -15.86 -8.05
CA PRO A 158 -1.05 -17.08 -8.56
C PRO A 158 -0.28 -17.76 -9.70
N ALA A 159 0.63 -17.02 -10.38
CA ALA A 159 1.47 -17.56 -11.44
C ALA A 159 2.75 -18.23 -10.91
N HIS A 160 3.18 -17.86 -9.71
CA HIS A 160 4.41 -18.33 -9.06
C HIS A 160 4.14 -18.83 -7.63
N PRO A 161 3.33 -19.90 -7.47
CA PRO A 161 2.91 -20.39 -6.15
C PRO A 161 4.07 -20.94 -5.31
N GLU A 162 5.20 -21.31 -5.95
CA GLU A 162 6.41 -21.81 -5.30
C GLU A 162 7.21 -20.75 -4.54
N GLU A 163 6.98 -19.46 -4.85
CA GLU A 163 7.73 -18.34 -4.26
C GLU A 163 7.16 -17.87 -2.92
N SER A 164 6.04 -18.41 -2.49
CA SER A 164 5.37 -18.03 -1.24
C SER A 164 4.71 -19.24 -0.56
N ARG A 165 4.21 -19.07 0.66
CA ARG A 165 3.26 -20.01 1.26
C ARG A 165 1.96 -20.00 0.45
N ASP A 166 1.26 -21.15 0.44
CA ASP A 166 -0.08 -21.16 -0.13
C ASP A 166 -1.02 -20.16 0.60
N PRO A 167 -2.10 -19.70 -0.05
CA PRO A 167 -2.96 -18.67 0.51
C PRO A 167 -3.52 -18.98 1.90
N GLN A 168 -3.84 -20.26 2.19
CA GLN A 168 -4.39 -20.64 3.49
C GLN A 168 -3.33 -20.58 4.59
N GLN A 169 -2.14 -21.10 4.33
CA GLN A 169 -1.02 -21.05 5.26
C GLN A 169 -0.57 -19.61 5.51
N PHE A 170 -0.54 -18.78 4.45
CA PHE A 170 -0.16 -17.37 4.56
C PHE A 170 -1.15 -16.63 5.45
N VAL A 171 -2.45 -16.70 5.15
CA VAL A 171 -3.50 -16.02 5.93
C VAL A 171 -3.54 -16.55 7.37
N ALA A 172 -3.39 -17.85 7.59
CA ALA A 172 -3.34 -18.42 8.93
C ALA A 172 -2.21 -17.83 9.77
N ALA A 173 -0.98 -17.73 9.21
CA ALA A 173 0.17 -17.14 9.91
C ALA A 173 -0.09 -15.67 10.30
N VAL A 174 -0.68 -14.89 9.38
CA VAL A 174 -1.00 -13.48 9.62
C VAL A 174 -2.08 -13.33 10.69
N LEU A 175 -3.20 -14.06 10.58
CA LEU A 175 -4.30 -13.96 11.55
C LEU A 175 -3.90 -14.46 12.94
N ASP A 176 -3.04 -15.49 13.02
CA ASP A 176 -2.47 -15.96 14.29
C ASP A 176 -1.61 -14.89 14.95
N LEU A 177 -0.78 -14.20 14.15
CA LEU A 177 0.04 -13.10 14.66
C LEU A 177 -0.85 -11.93 15.14
N LEU A 178 -1.84 -11.51 14.35
CA LEU A 178 -2.75 -10.42 14.73
C LEU A 178 -3.50 -10.70 16.03
N ARG A 179 -3.93 -11.96 16.24
CA ARG A 179 -4.58 -12.38 17.49
C ARG A 179 -3.63 -12.34 18.68
N ARG A 180 -2.42 -12.91 18.55
CA ARG A 180 -1.40 -12.91 19.62
C ARG A 180 -1.00 -11.50 20.02
N GLU A 181 -0.84 -10.63 19.04
CA GLU A 181 -0.45 -9.23 19.24
C GLU A 181 -1.62 -8.32 19.58
N GLN A 182 -2.87 -8.78 19.51
CA GLN A 182 -4.06 -7.96 19.74
C GLN A 182 -4.07 -6.68 18.89
N PHE A 183 -3.73 -6.82 17.60
CA PHE A 183 -3.55 -5.69 16.68
C PHE A 183 -4.61 -5.63 15.56
N ALA A 184 -5.58 -6.55 15.55
CA ALA A 184 -6.57 -6.70 14.49
C ALA A 184 -7.43 -5.44 14.26
N ASP A 185 -7.72 -4.67 15.31
CA ASP A 185 -8.56 -3.47 15.23
C ASP A 185 -7.88 -2.28 14.52
N ARG A 186 -6.58 -2.40 14.25
CA ARG A 186 -5.77 -1.35 13.63
C ARG A 186 -5.20 -1.75 12.27
N VAL A 187 -5.67 -2.85 11.72
CA VAL A 187 -5.14 -3.43 10.47
C VAL A 187 -6.22 -3.50 9.42
N MET A 188 -5.85 -3.20 8.18
CA MET A 188 -6.53 -3.58 6.96
C MET A 188 -5.64 -4.55 6.20
N ILE A 189 -6.21 -5.54 5.53
CA ILE A 189 -5.45 -6.46 4.68
C ILE A 189 -5.75 -6.14 3.23
N GLN A 190 -4.68 -5.86 2.46
CA GLN A 190 -4.77 -5.62 1.03
C GLN A 190 -4.13 -6.75 0.22
N SER A 191 -4.56 -6.94 -1.00
CA SER A 191 -3.94 -7.89 -1.92
C SER A 191 -4.37 -7.66 -3.36
N PHE A 192 -3.47 -7.99 -4.30
CA PHE A 192 -3.81 -8.26 -5.69
C PHE A 192 -4.41 -9.66 -5.88
N ASP A 193 -3.98 -10.63 -5.07
CA ASP A 193 -4.53 -11.98 -5.09
C ASP A 193 -5.73 -12.09 -4.15
N TRP A 194 -6.92 -12.01 -4.74
CA TRP A 194 -8.17 -11.97 -3.96
C TRP A 194 -8.48 -13.25 -3.19
N ARG A 195 -7.78 -14.36 -3.48
CA ARG A 195 -7.91 -15.61 -2.70
C ARG A 195 -7.60 -15.36 -1.23
N THR A 196 -6.57 -14.55 -0.91
CA THR A 196 -6.23 -14.21 0.47
C THR A 196 -7.28 -13.35 1.14
N LEU A 197 -7.84 -12.38 0.40
CA LEU A 197 -8.90 -11.48 0.92
C LEU A 197 -10.17 -12.26 1.27
N LEU A 198 -10.58 -13.18 0.42
CA LEU A 198 -11.74 -14.05 0.68
C LEU A 198 -11.53 -14.94 1.92
N LEU A 199 -10.28 -15.42 2.14
CA LEU A 199 -9.93 -16.17 3.34
C LEU A 199 -9.99 -15.29 4.59
N VAL A 200 -9.49 -14.06 4.52
CA VAL A 200 -9.57 -13.10 5.64
C VAL A 200 -11.04 -12.79 5.96
N GLN A 201 -11.87 -12.48 4.97
CA GLN A 201 -13.30 -12.23 5.17
C GLN A 201 -14.02 -13.40 5.85
N LYS A 202 -13.67 -14.62 5.47
CA LYS A 202 -14.25 -15.84 6.06
C LYS A 202 -13.79 -16.08 7.51
N GLN A 203 -12.50 -15.84 7.81
CA GLN A 203 -11.90 -16.22 9.09
C GLN A 203 -11.85 -15.09 10.12
N ALA A 204 -11.84 -13.83 9.65
CA ALA A 204 -11.75 -12.62 10.47
C ALA A 204 -12.58 -11.48 9.85
N PRO A 205 -13.93 -11.60 9.80
CA PRO A 205 -14.81 -10.69 9.06
C PRO A 205 -14.81 -9.25 9.60
N THR A 206 -14.21 -8.99 10.75
CA THR A 206 -14.05 -7.64 11.31
C THR A 206 -12.85 -6.89 10.75
N ILE A 207 -11.90 -7.59 10.10
CA ILE A 207 -10.74 -6.95 9.47
C ILE A 207 -11.16 -6.47 8.07
N PRO A 208 -11.06 -5.16 7.79
CA PRO A 208 -11.37 -4.63 6.45
C PRO A 208 -10.44 -5.21 5.39
N THR A 209 -10.98 -5.57 4.23
CA THR A 209 -10.22 -6.04 3.08
C THR A 209 -10.16 -4.97 2.00
N VAL A 210 -8.94 -4.71 1.51
CA VAL A 210 -8.62 -3.70 0.51
C VAL A 210 -8.24 -4.39 -0.79
N TYR A 211 -9.01 -4.15 -1.82
CA TYR A 211 -8.90 -4.84 -3.11
C TYR A 211 -8.01 -4.03 -4.05
N LEU A 212 -6.76 -4.45 -4.19
CA LEU A 212 -5.82 -3.88 -5.15
C LEU A 212 -6.19 -4.31 -6.57
N THR A 213 -6.17 -3.34 -7.50
CA THR A 213 -6.43 -3.58 -8.92
C THR A 213 -5.52 -2.77 -9.81
N GLN A 214 -5.06 -3.36 -10.89
CA GLN A 214 -4.29 -2.72 -11.94
C GLN A 214 -4.77 -3.18 -13.31
N GLN A 215 -5.05 -2.20 -14.20
CA GLN A 215 -5.50 -2.42 -15.56
C GLN A 215 -4.46 -1.87 -16.56
N GLY A 216 -4.55 -2.25 -17.82
CA GLY A 216 -3.87 -1.57 -18.92
C GLY A 216 -2.34 -1.62 -18.96
N SER A 217 -1.68 -2.40 -18.10
CA SER A 217 -0.24 -2.57 -18.06
C SER A 217 0.16 -4.03 -18.34
N PRO A 218 1.45 -4.34 -18.63
CA PRO A 218 1.92 -5.72 -18.68
C PRO A 218 1.63 -6.50 -17.40
N ASP A 219 1.61 -5.81 -16.24
CA ASP A 219 1.39 -6.38 -14.91
C ASP A 219 -0.08 -6.28 -14.46
N ALA A 220 -1.03 -6.18 -15.42
CA ALA A 220 -2.44 -6.06 -15.11
C ALA A 220 -2.95 -7.28 -14.33
N THR A 221 -3.69 -7.01 -13.24
CA THR A 221 -4.26 -8.04 -12.37
C THR A 221 -5.75 -8.23 -12.58
N ILE A 222 -6.41 -7.29 -13.27
CA ILE A 222 -7.83 -7.35 -13.60
C ILE A 222 -8.08 -6.84 -15.01
N TYR A 223 -9.01 -7.46 -15.72
CA TYR A 223 -9.37 -7.13 -17.09
C TYR A 223 -10.89 -6.94 -17.22
N ARG A 224 -11.31 -5.97 -18.04
CA ARG A 224 -12.75 -5.70 -18.25
C ARG A 224 -13.42 -6.71 -19.19
N ASP A 225 -12.63 -7.40 -19.98
CA ASP A 225 -13.06 -8.20 -21.13
C ASP A 225 -12.62 -9.67 -21.09
N LYS A 226 -11.93 -10.09 -20.04
CA LYS A 226 -11.50 -11.48 -19.85
C LYS A 226 -11.25 -11.80 -18.37
N PRO A 227 -11.31 -13.10 -18.00
CA PRO A 227 -10.98 -13.55 -16.64
C PRO A 227 -9.54 -13.27 -16.25
N SER A 228 -9.31 -13.20 -14.93
CA SER A 228 -7.99 -13.11 -14.33
C SER A 228 -7.79 -14.16 -13.23
N THR A 229 -6.57 -14.70 -13.14
CA THR A 229 -6.18 -15.61 -12.06
C THR A 229 -6.08 -14.90 -10.70
N TRP A 230 -5.89 -13.58 -10.72
CA TRP A 230 -5.76 -12.76 -9.51
C TRP A 230 -7.08 -12.52 -8.77
N THR A 231 -8.20 -12.56 -9.48
CA THR A 231 -9.52 -12.16 -8.97
C THR A 231 -10.33 -13.29 -8.32
N ALA A 232 -9.74 -14.47 -8.16
CA ALA A 232 -10.37 -15.62 -7.50
C ALA A 232 -11.73 -16.00 -8.13
N GLY A 233 -11.88 -15.81 -9.44
CA GLY A 233 -13.11 -16.14 -10.19
C GLY A 233 -14.14 -15.01 -10.27
N PHE A 234 -13.88 -13.84 -9.71
CA PHE A 234 -14.71 -12.65 -9.92
C PHE A 234 -14.30 -11.97 -11.22
N ASP A 235 -15.23 -11.90 -12.18
CA ASP A 235 -14.97 -11.37 -13.52
C ASP A 235 -15.74 -10.04 -13.71
N PRO A 236 -15.09 -8.95 -14.13
CA PRO A 236 -15.80 -7.71 -14.47
C PRO A 236 -16.87 -7.87 -15.54
N GLN A 237 -16.76 -8.83 -16.45
CA GLN A 237 -17.79 -9.10 -17.46
C GLN A 237 -19.15 -9.44 -16.83
N ASP A 238 -19.16 -10.18 -15.72
CA ASP A 238 -20.38 -10.52 -14.97
C ASP A 238 -21.00 -9.30 -14.29
N HIS A 239 -20.27 -8.19 -14.24
CA HIS A 239 -20.64 -6.94 -13.59
C HIS A 239 -20.69 -5.75 -14.57
N GLY A 240 -20.93 -6.01 -15.87
CA GLY A 240 -21.04 -5.00 -16.92
C GLY A 240 -19.71 -4.29 -17.22
N GLY A 241 -18.57 -4.95 -17.01
CA GLY A 241 -17.23 -4.42 -17.21
C GLY A 241 -16.78 -3.44 -16.12
N SER A 242 -17.50 -3.37 -14.99
CA SER A 242 -17.21 -2.46 -13.89
C SER A 242 -16.33 -3.11 -12.83
N VAL A 243 -15.11 -2.58 -12.64
CA VAL A 243 -14.20 -3.02 -11.58
C VAL A 243 -14.76 -2.72 -10.18
N PRO A 244 -15.31 -1.51 -9.88
CA PRO A 244 -15.94 -1.26 -8.57
C PRO A 244 -17.06 -2.25 -8.22
N ARG A 245 -17.92 -2.61 -9.19
CA ARG A 245 -18.98 -3.61 -8.96
C ARG A 245 -18.42 -5.00 -8.69
N THR A 246 -17.35 -5.37 -9.38
CA THR A 246 -16.66 -6.64 -9.17
C THR A 246 -16.07 -6.71 -7.76
N VAL A 247 -15.38 -5.66 -7.31
CA VAL A 247 -14.86 -5.54 -5.94
C VAL A 247 -15.99 -5.63 -4.92
N LYS A 248 -17.12 -4.95 -5.18
CA LYS A 248 -18.29 -5.02 -4.29
C LYS A 248 -18.87 -6.42 -4.22
N ALA A 249 -18.99 -7.10 -5.35
CA ALA A 249 -19.49 -8.49 -5.42
C ALA A 249 -18.58 -9.46 -4.67
N ALA A 250 -17.27 -9.23 -4.68
CA ALA A 250 -16.29 -10.00 -3.90
C ALA A 250 -16.32 -9.67 -2.40
N GLY A 251 -17.15 -8.72 -1.93
CA GLY A 251 -17.27 -8.34 -0.53
C GLY A 251 -16.22 -7.35 -0.06
N GLY A 252 -15.51 -6.67 -0.98
CA GLY A 252 -14.49 -5.67 -0.65
C GLY A 252 -15.01 -4.55 0.26
N ALA A 253 -14.20 -4.17 1.22
CA ALA A 253 -14.47 -3.02 2.09
C ALA A 253 -13.96 -1.71 1.48
N ILE A 254 -12.84 -1.77 0.75
CA ILE A 254 -12.18 -0.64 0.09
C ILE A 254 -11.72 -1.10 -1.30
N TRP A 255 -11.88 -0.24 -2.31
CA TRP A 255 -11.29 -0.41 -3.62
C TRP A 255 -9.98 0.41 -3.70
N SER A 256 -8.88 -0.26 -4.07
CA SER A 256 -7.56 0.38 -4.16
C SER A 256 -6.94 0.15 -5.55
N PRO A 257 -7.28 1.01 -6.51
CA PRO A 257 -6.79 0.92 -7.89
C PRO A 257 -5.48 1.67 -8.11
N ASP A 258 -4.74 1.27 -9.15
CA ASP A 258 -3.72 2.15 -9.73
C ASP A 258 -4.39 3.50 -10.10
N TYR A 259 -3.76 4.61 -9.71
CA TYR A 259 -4.33 5.96 -9.89
C TYR A 259 -4.54 6.37 -11.35
N ARG A 260 -3.88 5.66 -12.28
CA ARG A 260 -4.02 5.87 -13.74
C ARG A 260 -5.27 5.20 -14.30
N ASP A 261 -5.84 4.26 -13.56
CA ASP A 261 -7.01 3.47 -13.95
C ASP A 261 -8.34 4.09 -13.51
N VAL A 262 -8.29 5.24 -12.82
CA VAL A 262 -9.48 5.91 -12.29
C VAL A 262 -9.76 7.26 -12.94
N ASP A 263 -11.04 7.56 -13.02
CA ASP A 263 -11.60 8.85 -13.35
C ASP A 263 -12.71 9.24 -12.36
N ALA A 264 -13.24 10.43 -12.47
CA ALA A 264 -14.31 10.90 -11.59
C ALA A 264 -15.57 10.03 -11.65
N ARG A 265 -15.83 9.36 -12.79
CA ARG A 265 -16.99 8.49 -12.96
C ARG A 265 -16.82 7.19 -12.20
N SER A 266 -15.66 6.54 -12.28
CA SER A 266 -15.38 5.28 -11.59
C SER A 266 -15.33 5.48 -10.07
N ILE A 267 -14.78 6.60 -9.59
CA ILE A 267 -14.82 6.97 -8.16
C ILE A 267 -16.27 7.19 -7.71
N ALA A 268 -17.07 7.95 -8.47
CA ALA A 268 -18.47 8.16 -8.14
C ALA A 268 -19.29 6.86 -8.13
N GLU A 269 -19.01 5.93 -9.06
CA GLU A 269 -19.63 4.60 -9.07
C GLU A 269 -19.25 3.79 -7.83
N ALA A 270 -17.96 3.77 -7.44
CA ALA A 270 -17.51 3.12 -6.21
C ALA A 270 -18.23 3.69 -4.98
N HIS A 271 -18.36 5.01 -4.89
CA HIS A 271 -19.07 5.68 -3.80
C HIS A 271 -20.57 5.33 -3.75
N GLN A 272 -21.24 5.21 -4.91
CA GLN A 272 -22.63 4.75 -4.97
C GLN A 272 -22.80 3.32 -4.44
N LEU A 273 -21.76 2.49 -4.56
CA LEU A 273 -21.71 1.13 -4.02
C LEU A 273 -21.29 1.09 -2.53
N GLY A 274 -20.98 2.24 -1.94
CA GLY A 274 -20.45 2.33 -0.58
C GLY A 274 -19.01 1.83 -0.44
N LEU A 275 -18.21 1.93 -1.52
CA LEU A 275 -16.78 1.58 -1.52
C LEU A 275 -15.95 2.86 -1.45
N PRO A 276 -15.22 3.14 -0.36
CA PRO A 276 -14.14 4.11 -0.37
C PRO A 276 -13.07 3.74 -1.39
N VAL A 277 -12.41 4.77 -1.95
CA VAL A 277 -11.37 4.61 -2.99
C VAL A 277 -10.05 5.17 -2.49
N VAL A 278 -9.05 4.28 -2.35
CA VAL A 278 -7.68 4.63 -1.95
C VAL A 278 -6.75 4.29 -3.11
N VAL A 279 -6.13 5.29 -3.71
CA VAL A 279 -5.35 5.12 -4.95
C VAL A 279 -3.85 5.02 -4.70
N TRP A 280 -3.12 4.28 -5.53
CA TRP A 280 -1.67 4.05 -5.43
C TRP A 280 -1.00 4.10 -6.81
N THR A 281 0.31 4.28 -6.93
CA THR A 281 1.22 4.98 -6.02
C THR A 281 1.40 6.37 -6.57
N VAL A 282 0.98 7.38 -5.84
CA VAL A 282 0.93 8.77 -6.32
C VAL A 282 2.04 9.58 -5.70
N ASN A 283 2.96 10.11 -6.52
CA ASN A 283 4.16 10.79 -6.05
C ASN A 283 4.28 12.25 -6.51
N LEU A 284 3.50 12.66 -7.50
CA LEU A 284 3.54 14.02 -8.02
C LEU A 284 2.45 14.89 -7.37
N PRO A 285 2.80 16.10 -6.88
CA PRO A 285 1.84 17.00 -6.21
C PRO A 285 0.61 17.34 -7.06
N GLU A 286 0.76 17.49 -8.38
CA GLU A 286 -0.33 17.74 -9.31
C GLU A 286 -1.33 16.58 -9.41
N ASP A 287 -0.83 15.32 -9.40
CA ASP A 287 -1.68 14.14 -9.38
C ASP A 287 -2.37 13.99 -8.03
N MET A 288 -1.66 14.24 -6.91
CA MET A 288 -2.26 14.24 -5.58
C MET A 288 -3.43 15.24 -5.51
N ALA A 289 -3.21 16.48 -5.95
CA ALA A 289 -4.24 17.52 -5.95
C ALA A 289 -5.44 17.13 -6.82
N ARG A 290 -5.19 16.61 -8.03
CA ARG A 290 -6.22 16.14 -8.97
C ARG A 290 -7.08 15.02 -8.38
N LEU A 291 -6.45 14.01 -7.77
CA LEU A 291 -7.16 12.86 -7.20
C LEU A 291 -7.97 13.23 -5.95
N ILE A 292 -7.44 14.14 -5.13
CA ILE A 292 -8.19 14.74 -4.02
C ILE A 292 -9.44 15.45 -4.51
N ASP A 293 -9.33 16.27 -5.60
CA ASP A 293 -10.46 16.99 -6.20
C ASP A 293 -11.46 16.03 -6.85
N MET A 294 -11.01 14.89 -7.39
CA MET A 294 -11.88 13.85 -7.92
C MET A 294 -12.66 13.09 -6.83
N GLY A 295 -12.30 13.25 -5.56
CA GLY A 295 -12.99 12.65 -4.44
C GLY A 295 -12.39 11.35 -3.93
N ALA A 296 -11.13 11.02 -4.27
CA ALA A 296 -10.44 9.88 -3.66
C ALA A 296 -10.47 9.99 -2.12
N ASP A 297 -10.74 8.88 -1.45
CA ASP A 297 -10.83 8.80 0.01
C ASP A 297 -9.45 8.67 0.67
N GLY A 298 -8.42 8.31 -0.09
CA GLY A 298 -7.05 8.24 0.38
C GLY A 298 -6.06 8.07 -0.76
N ILE A 299 -4.80 8.28 -0.44
CA ILE A 299 -3.67 8.13 -1.37
C ILE A 299 -2.53 7.40 -0.68
N ILE A 300 -2.00 6.37 -1.34
CA ILE A 300 -0.76 5.68 -0.99
C ILE A 300 0.38 6.33 -1.77
N SER A 301 1.40 6.85 -1.04
CA SER A 301 2.50 7.60 -1.65
C SER A 301 3.87 7.21 -1.09
N ASP A 302 4.88 7.18 -1.97
CA ASP A 302 6.30 7.11 -1.59
C ASP A 302 6.79 8.40 -0.91
N ARG A 303 6.05 9.51 -1.11
CA ARG A 303 6.33 10.86 -0.65
C ARG A 303 5.21 11.36 0.30
N PRO A 304 5.06 10.76 1.49
CA PRO A 304 4.05 11.21 2.46
C PRO A 304 4.22 12.67 2.87
N ASP A 305 5.43 13.22 2.80
CA ASP A 305 5.72 14.63 3.00
C ASP A 305 5.00 15.52 1.97
N LEU A 306 5.08 15.18 0.68
CA LEU A 306 4.39 15.91 -0.40
C LEU A 306 2.87 15.70 -0.32
N LEU A 307 2.43 14.49 0.01
CA LEU A 307 1.01 14.17 0.16
C LEU A 307 0.38 14.99 1.30
N ARG A 308 1.06 15.11 2.44
CA ARG A 308 0.62 15.98 3.54
C ARG A 308 0.49 17.44 3.11
N ALA A 309 1.48 17.96 2.34
CA ALA A 309 1.42 19.31 1.81
C ALA A 309 0.23 19.50 0.84
N ALA A 310 -0.01 18.53 -0.06
CA ALA A 310 -1.14 18.57 -0.99
C ALA A 310 -2.48 18.55 -0.23
N ALA A 311 -2.62 17.68 0.78
CA ALA A 311 -3.80 17.59 1.63
C ALA A 311 -4.06 18.91 2.40
N ALA A 312 -3.02 19.49 3.01
CA ALA A 312 -3.11 20.77 3.70
C ALA A 312 -3.59 21.91 2.77
N ASN A 313 -3.05 21.98 1.55
CA ASN A 313 -3.46 22.96 0.53
C ASN A 313 -4.93 22.82 0.12
N LYS A 314 -5.52 21.64 0.33
CA LYS A 314 -6.96 21.36 0.10
C LYS A 314 -7.81 21.51 1.36
N GLY A 315 -7.24 22.01 2.46
CA GLY A 315 -7.94 22.19 3.73
C GLY A 315 -8.29 20.87 4.45
N ILE A 316 -7.62 19.78 4.11
CA ILE A 316 -7.81 18.49 4.78
C ILE A 316 -7.06 18.52 6.12
N PRO A 317 -7.70 18.16 7.23
CA PRO A 317 -7.04 18.03 8.53
C PRO A 317 -5.88 17.02 8.45
N LEU A 318 -4.73 17.38 9.02
CA LEU A 318 -3.57 16.52 9.03
C LEU A 318 -3.45 15.73 10.34
N PRO A 319 -3.06 14.45 10.28
CA PRO A 319 -2.73 13.70 11.50
C PRO A 319 -1.50 14.31 12.17
N PRO A 320 -1.49 14.42 13.51
CA PRO A 320 -0.34 14.95 14.23
C PRO A 320 0.86 13.99 14.19
N PRO A 321 2.09 14.52 14.25
CA PRO A 321 3.30 13.73 14.41
C PRO A 321 3.28 12.86 15.68
N ALA A 322 3.87 11.66 15.55
CA ALA A 322 4.08 10.72 16.65
C ALA A 322 5.52 10.17 16.60
N PRO A 323 6.54 10.97 16.92
CA PRO A 323 7.93 10.59 16.79
C PRO A 323 8.29 9.41 17.69
N VAL A 324 9.04 8.47 17.14
CA VAL A 324 9.52 7.27 17.83
C VAL A 324 10.87 6.87 17.25
N SER A 325 11.75 6.32 18.08
CA SER A 325 13.00 5.70 17.60
C SER A 325 12.73 4.31 17.02
N PRO A 326 13.38 3.97 15.89
CA PRO A 326 13.27 2.65 15.26
C PRO A 326 13.67 1.51 16.19
#